data_32f99472820dd59c634dcdc4a0b3f45a
#
_entry.id   32f99472820dd59c634dcdc4a0b3f45a
#
_cell.length_a   1.000
_cell.length_b   1.000
_cell.length_c   1.000
_cell.angle_alpha   90.00
_cell.angle_beta   90.00
_cell.angle_gamma   90.00
#
_symmetry.space_group_name_H-M   'P 1'
#
loop_
_entity.id
_entity.type
_entity.pdbx_description
1 polymer ?
#
loop_
_entity_poly.entity_id
_entity_poly.type
_entity_poly.pdbx_seq_one_letter_code
_entity_poly.pdbx_strand_id
1 'polypeptide(L)'
;LLDIEKKTQIDRQRKEFLSNVSHELKTPLALIQGYAEGLKECINDDAQSRDFYCEVIMDEADKMNQMVKKLLTLNQLESGNETITMERFDVTELIRGVLHSVDILIGQSGITVTECPAEPIYVWADEFMTEEVVTNYLSNAIHYAGGKKEISIRCREQEKNVRISVFNTGDPIPEEDIDKIWSKFYKVDKARTREYGGSGIGLSIVKAIMDSFHQQCGVINHEDGVEFWFELEKGKQS
;
A
#
# COMPACT_ATOMS: atom_id res chain seq x y z
N LEU A 1 -18.30 31.92 8.34
CA LEU A 1 -17.15 31.91 7.41
C LEU A 1 -16.39 30.60 7.49
N LEU A 2 -15.94 30.16 8.66
CA LEU A 2 -15.21 28.90 8.88
C LEU A 2 -15.96 27.64 8.35
N ASP A 3 -17.28 27.58 8.50
CA ASP A 3 -18.08 26.46 8.01
C ASP A 3 -18.18 26.41 6.46
N ILE A 4 -18.23 27.59 5.83
CA ILE A 4 -18.27 27.68 4.36
C ILE A 4 -16.91 27.27 3.77
N GLU A 5 -15.81 27.70 4.38
CA GLU A 5 -14.46 27.34 3.96
C GLU A 5 -14.21 25.83 4.10
N LYS A 6 -14.59 25.22 5.23
CA LYS A 6 -14.52 23.77 5.43
C LYS A 6 -15.33 22.99 4.40
N LYS A 7 -16.58 23.43 4.13
CA LYS A 7 -17.44 22.79 3.14
C LYS A 7 -16.84 22.87 1.74
N THR A 8 -16.33 24.05 1.36
CA THR A 8 -15.68 24.25 0.06
C THR A 8 -14.42 23.39 -0.09
N GLN A 9 -13.64 23.23 0.98
CA GLN A 9 -12.45 22.38 0.99
C GLN A 9 -12.82 20.89 0.83
N ILE A 10 -13.85 20.41 1.53
CA ILE A 10 -14.36 19.05 1.40
C ILE A 10 -14.86 18.77 -0.02
N ASP A 11 -15.62 19.70 -0.62
CA ASP A 11 -16.12 19.56 -1.98
C ASP A 11 -14.99 19.54 -3.01
N ARG A 12 -13.94 20.33 -2.80
CA ARG A 12 -12.74 20.32 -3.64
C ARG A 12 -11.99 18.98 -3.54
N GLN A 13 -11.75 18.48 -2.34
CA GLN A 13 -11.10 17.19 -2.12
C GLN A 13 -11.90 16.04 -2.75
N ARG A 14 -13.23 16.08 -2.65
CA ARG A 14 -14.11 15.09 -3.29
C ARG A 14 -14.01 15.11 -4.81
N LYS A 15 -13.96 16.30 -5.42
CA LYS A 15 -13.80 16.45 -6.87
C LYS A 15 -12.42 15.94 -7.34
N GLU A 16 -11.36 16.29 -6.63
CA GLU A 16 -10.01 15.82 -6.91
C GLU A 16 -9.93 14.28 -6.79
N PHE A 17 -10.54 13.71 -5.76
CA PHE A 17 -10.64 12.26 -5.58
C PHE A 17 -11.31 11.58 -6.77
N LEU A 18 -12.51 12.03 -7.17
CA LEU A 18 -13.25 11.47 -8.31
C LEU A 18 -12.48 11.61 -9.63
N SER A 19 -11.81 12.74 -9.82
CA SER A 19 -10.95 12.97 -11.00
C SER A 19 -9.79 11.98 -11.04
N ASN A 20 -9.12 11.77 -9.92
CA ASN A 20 -7.99 10.86 -9.82
C ASN A 20 -8.42 9.39 -10.03
N VAL A 21 -9.55 8.97 -9.42
CA VAL A 21 -10.14 7.64 -9.68
C VAL A 21 -10.40 7.45 -11.17
N SER A 22 -11.01 8.45 -11.82
CA SER A 22 -11.31 8.38 -13.25
C SER A 22 -10.05 8.26 -14.11
N HIS A 23 -8.99 8.97 -13.75
CA HIS A 23 -7.71 8.90 -14.47
C HIS A 23 -7.01 7.56 -14.28
N GLU A 24 -6.94 7.04 -13.05
CA GLU A 24 -6.29 5.77 -12.74
C GLU A 24 -7.04 4.57 -13.36
N LEU A 25 -8.36 4.67 -13.55
CA LEU A 25 -9.16 3.64 -14.24
C LEU A 25 -9.09 3.74 -15.76
N LYS A 26 -8.92 4.92 -16.33
CA LYS A 26 -8.85 5.09 -17.80
C LYS A 26 -7.67 4.41 -18.44
N THR A 27 -6.51 4.42 -17.78
CA THR A 27 -5.27 3.84 -18.34
C THR A 27 -5.39 2.33 -18.56
N PRO A 28 -5.71 1.50 -17.53
CA PRO A 28 -5.90 0.07 -17.70
C PRO A 28 -7.05 -0.25 -18.66
N LEU A 29 -8.14 0.51 -18.62
CA LEU A 29 -9.28 0.34 -19.52
C LEU A 29 -8.88 0.54 -20.99
N ALA A 30 -8.06 1.57 -21.30
CA ALA A 30 -7.57 1.82 -22.65
C ALA A 30 -6.66 0.68 -23.15
N LEU A 31 -5.82 0.11 -22.28
CA LEU A 31 -5.00 -1.06 -22.59
C LEU A 31 -5.86 -2.29 -22.89
N ILE A 32 -6.83 -2.59 -22.02
CA ILE A 32 -7.78 -3.69 -22.23
C ILE A 32 -8.49 -3.54 -23.60
N GLN A 33 -9.01 -2.34 -23.89
CA GLN A 33 -9.67 -2.06 -25.16
C GLN A 33 -8.74 -2.24 -26.37
N GLY A 34 -7.54 -1.69 -26.32
CA GLY A 34 -6.56 -1.78 -27.41
C GLY A 34 -6.15 -3.21 -27.70
N TYR A 35 -5.85 -4.03 -26.69
CA TYR A 35 -5.49 -5.42 -26.87
C TYR A 35 -6.68 -6.29 -27.31
N ALA A 36 -7.90 -6.00 -26.81
CA ALA A 36 -9.11 -6.66 -27.26
C ALA A 36 -9.43 -6.34 -28.74
N GLU A 37 -9.23 -5.10 -29.19
CA GLU A 37 -9.35 -4.73 -30.61
C GLU A 37 -8.29 -5.44 -31.44
N GLY A 38 -7.05 -5.52 -30.97
CA GLY A 38 -5.98 -6.28 -31.63
C GLY A 38 -6.33 -7.76 -31.86
N LEU A 39 -6.93 -8.39 -30.82
CA LEU A 39 -7.45 -9.77 -30.93
C LEU A 39 -8.59 -9.87 -31.97
N LYS A 40 -9.53 -8.93 -31.93
CA LYS A 40 -10.71 -8.92 -32.80
C LYS A 40 -10.33 -8.73 -34.27
N GLU A 41 -9.34 -7.89 -34.57
CA GLU A 41 -8.89 -7.59 -35.91
C GLU A 41 -7.83 -8.57 -36.41
N CYS A 42 -7.50 -9.61 -35.61
CA CYS A 42 -6.49 -10.63 -35.95
C CYS A 42 -5.11 -10.00 -36.26
N ILE A 43 -4.76 -8.90 -35.62
CA ILE A 43 -3.44 -8.30 -35.70
C ILE A 43 -2.46 -9.26 -35.05
N ASN A 44 -1.46 -9.75 -35.77
CA ASN A 44 -0.54 -10.80 -35.32
C ASN A 44 -1.29 -12.06 -34.86
N ASP A 45 -1.92 -12.77 -35.79
CA ASP A 45 -2.76 -13.95 -35.51
C ASP A 45 -1.94 -15.24 -35.26
N ASP A 46 -0.82 -15.14 -34.58
CA ASP A 46 -0.08 -16.27 -34.06
C ASP A 46 -0.47 -16.56 -32.59
N ALA A 47 -0.29 -17.81 -32.15
CA ALA A 47 -0.72 -18.25 -30.83
C ALA A 47 -0.03 -17.45 -29.69
N GLN A 48 1.27 -17.14 -29.86
CA GLN A 48 2.05 -16.45 -28.85
C GLN A 48 1.59 -15.00 -28.65
N SER A 49 1.28 -14.30 -29.74
CA SER A 49 0.74 -12.94 -29.68
C SER A 49 -0.64 -12.90 -29.04
N ARG A 50 -1.50 -13.88 -29.34
CA ARG A 50 -2.83 -13.99 -28.72
C ARG A 50 -2.75 -14.26 -27.25
N ASP A 51 -1.88 -15.17 -26.80
CA ASP A 51 -1.66 -15.46 -25.39
C ASP A 51 -1.16 -14.21 -24.65
N PHE A 52 -0.18 -13.51 -25.22
CA PHE A 52 0.32 -12.26 -24.67
C PHE A 52 -0.78 -11.19 -24.53
N TYR A 53 -1.64 -11.01 -25.55
CA TYR A 53 -2.74 -10.04 -25.48
C TYR A 53 -3.76 -10.41 -24.37
N CYS A 54 -4.07 -11.70 -24.24
CA CYS A 54 -4.94 -12.19 -23.18
C CYS A 54 -4.33 -11.96 -21.80
N GLU A 55 -3.03 -12.23 -21.60
CA GLU A 55 -2.32 -11.99 -20.36
C GLU A 55 -2.37 -10.52 -19.96
N VAL A 56 -2.09 -9.59 -20.88
CA VAL A 56 -2.17 -8.14 -20.59
C VAL A 56 -3.59 -7.73 -20.20
N ILE A 57 -4.62 -8.24 -20.90
CA ILE A 57 -6.02 -7.95 -20.54
C ILE A 57 -6.34 -8.43 -19.13
N MET A 58 -5.92 -9.63 -18.77
CA MET A 58 -6.14 -10.22 -17.45
C MET A 58 -5.42 -9.42 -16.37
N ASP A 59 -4.15 -9.09 -16.57
CA ASP A 59 -3.34 -8.31 -15.63
C ASP A 59 -3.94 -6.92 -15.37
N GLU A 60 -4.38 -6.22 -16.41
CA GLU A 60 -5.00 -4.91 -16.25
C GLU A 60 -6.39 -4.99 -15.57
N ALA A 61 -7.17 -6.04 -15.84
CA ALA A 61 -8.43 -6.28 -15.14
C ALA A 61 -8.21 -6.57 -13.66
N ASP A 62 -7.17 -7.34 -13.30
CA ASP A 62 -6.82 -7.62 -11.91
C ASP A 62 -6.34 -6.37 -11.16
N LYS A 63 -5.54 -5.52 -11.80
CA LYS A 63 -5.15 -4.20 -11.25
C LYS A 63 -6.37 -3.34 -10.95
N MET A 64 -7.35 -3.30 -11.87
CA MET A 64 -8.61 -2.56 -11.65
C MET A 64 -9.40 -3.13 -10.48
N ASN A 65 -9.54 -4.45 -10.36
CA ASN A 65 -10.22 -5.11 -9.25
C ASN A 65 -9.56 -4.78 -7.91
N GLN A 66 -8.23 -4.85 -7.83
CA GLN A 66 -7.48 -4.48 -6.62
C GLN A 66 -7.70 -3.01 -6.25
N MET A 67 -7.69 -2.11 -7.25
CA MET A 67 -7.96 -0.69 -7.02
C MET A 67 -9.37 -0.46 -6.48
N VAL A 68 -10.39 -1.09 -7.05
CA VAL A 68 -11.79 -0.99 -6.57
C VAL A 68 -11.90 -1.49 -5.13
N LYS A 69 -11.30 -2.64 -4.79
CA LYS A 69 -11.27 -3.15 -3.42
C LYS A 69 -10.66 -2.14 -2.45
N LYS A 70 -9.49 -1.58 -2.77
CA LYS A 70 -8.82 -0.55 -1.96
C LYS A 70 -9.68 0.70 -1.75
N LEU A 71 -10.39 1.15 -2.79
CA LEU A 71 -11.32 2.28 -2.70
C LEU A 71 -12.52 1.99 -1.79
N LEU A 72 -13.07 0.78 -1.86
CA LEU A 72 -14.16 0.36 -0.99
C LEU A 72 -13.72 0.29 0.48
N THR A 73 -12.58 -0.35 0.76
CA THR A 73 -11.99 -0.40 2.10
C THR A 73 -11.77 1.00 2.67
N LEU A 74 -11.16 1.90 1.89
CA LEU A 74 -10.93 3.28 2.32
C LEU A 74 -12.24 4.01 2.62
N ASN A 75 -13.27 3.84 1.79
CA ASN A 75 -14.58 4.48 2.01
C ASN A 75 -15.28 3.92 3.28
N GLN A 76 -15.18 2.64 3.55
CA GLN A 76 -15.72 2.00 4.75
C GLN A 76 -15.05 2.54 6.01
N LEU A 77 -13.71 2.58 6.03
CA LEU A 77 -12.92 3.15 7.13
C LEU A 77 -13.28 4.61 7.42
N GLU A 78 -13.37 5.44 6.38
CA GLU A 78 -13.69 6.88 6.54
C GLU A 78 -15.13 7.15 6.95
N SER A 79 -16.06 6.28 6.57
CA SER A 79 -17.46 6.41 6.97
C SER A 79 -17.73 5.93 8.41
N GLY A 80 -16.74 5.31 9.05
CA GLY A 80 -16.88 4.72 10.40
C GLY A 80 -17.87 3.55 10.44
N ASN A 81 -18.20 2.97 9.29
CA ASN A 81 -19.15 1.84 9.18
C ASN A 81 -18.46 0.47 9.30
N GLU A 82 -17.13 0.46 9.44
CA GLU A 82 -16.36 -0.77 9.58
C GLU A 82 -16.46 -1.28 11.02
N THR A 83 -16.73 -2.58 11.17
CA THR A 83 -16.70 -3.22 12.47
C THR A 83 -15.27 -3.66 12.75
N ILE A 84 -14.59 -2.94 13.65
CA ILE A 84 -13.22 -3.25 14.07
C ILE A 84 -13.30 -4.38 15.10
N THR A 85 -12.65 -5.50 14.82
CA THR A 85 -12.59 -6.66 15.73
C THR A 85 -11.25 -6.66 16.46
N MET A 86 -11.20 -5.99 17.60
CA MET A 86 -9.99 -5.94 18.42
C MET A 86 -9.75 -7.27 19.11
N GLU A 87 -8.59 -7.88 18.87
CA GLU A 87 -8.19 -9.16 19.44
C GLU A 87 -6.69 -9.21 19.76
N ARG A 88 -6.28 -10.22 20.54
CA ARG A 88 -4.89 -10.45 20.86
C ARG A 88 -4.31 -11.48 19.90
N PHE A 89 -3.29 -11.09 19.15
CA PHE A 89 -2.60 -11.97 18.20
C PHE A 89 -1.08 -11.74 18.19
N ASP A 90 -0.35 -12.67 17.59
CA ASP A 90 1.10 -12.59 17.39
C ASP A 90 1.42 -11.82 16.09
N VAL A 91 1.86 -10.56 16.23
CA VAL A 91 2.21 -9.72 15.08
C VAL A 91 3.44 -10.24 14.34
N THR A 92 4.31 -10.99 14.98
CA THR A 92 5.48 -11.60 14.34
C THR A 92 5.06 -12.69 13.37
N GLU A 93 4.09 -13.51 13.75
CA GLU A 93 3.53 -14.56 12.89
C GLU A 93 2.82 -13.92 11.66
N LEU A 94 2.02 -12.88 11.89
CA LEU A 94 1.37 -12.12 10.83
C LEU A 94 2.40 -11.57 9.83
N ILE A 95 3.47 -10.91 10.31
CA ILE A 95 4.54 -10.36 9.45
C ILE A 95 5.19 -11.46 8.61
N ARG A 96 5.48 -12.62 9.20
CA ARG A 96 6.04 -13.75 8.47
C ARG A 96 5.10 -14.29 7.39
N GLY A 97 3.79 -14.35 7.68
CA GLY A 97 2.77 -14.72 6.71
C GLY A 97 2.75 -13.79 5.51
N VAL A 98 2.77 -12.47 5.75
CA VAL A 98 2.81 -11.47 4.67
C VAL A 98 4.12 -11.56 3.89
N LEU A 99 5.27 -11.70 4.54
CA LEU A 99 6.57 -11.89 3.86
C LEU A 99 6.55 -13.12 2.96
N HIS A 100 6.02 -14.24 3.45
CA HIS A 100 5.92 -15.47 2.67
C HIS A 100 5.04 -15.29 1.41
N SER A 101 3.97 -14.51 1.50
CA SER A 101 3.08 -14.23 0.36
C SER A 101 3.76 -13.45 -0.76
N VAL A 102 4.80 -12.67 -0.46
CA VAL A 102 5.55 -11.84 -1.41
C VAL A 102 6.96 -12.36 -1.71
N ASP A 103 7.33 -13.54 -1.22
CA ASP A 103 8.68 -14.12 -1.33
C ASP A 103 9.15 -14.26 -2.78
N ILE A 104 8.27 -14.72 -3.68
CA ILE A 104 8.55 -14.81 -5.11
C ILE A 104 8.87 -13.43 -5.70
N LEU A 105 8.11 -12.41 -5.34
CA LEU A 105 8.29 -11.05 -5.83
C LEU A 105 9.59 -10.44 -5.33
N ILE A 106 9.92 -10.68 -4.06
CA ILE A 106 11.19 -10.28 -3.43
C ILE A 106 12.36 -10.89 -4.21
N GLY A 107 12.31 -12.20 -4.47
CA GLY A 107 13.35 -12.92 -5.22
C GLY A 107 13.50 -12.41 -6.64
N GLN A 108 12.40 -12.20 -7.38
CA GLN A 108 12.43 -11.66 -8.75
C GLN A 108 12.98 -10.24 -8.82
N SER A 109 12.73 -9.43 -7.79
CA SER A 109 13.23 -8.05 -7.71
C SER A 109 14.69 -7.96 -7.26
N GLY A 110 15.31 -9.08 -6.87
CA GLY A 110 16.67 -9.14 -6.36
C GLY A 110 16.83 -8.42 -5.01
N ILE A 111 15.79 -8.42 -4.19
CA ILE A 111 15.75 -7.78 -2.88
C ILE A 111 16.21 -8.79 -1.82
N THR A 112 16.94 -8.31 -0.82
CA THR A 112 17.36 -9.10 0.34
C THR A 112 16.63 -8.59 1.60
N VAL A 113 15.94 -9.48 2.32
CA VAL A 113 15.42 -9.18 3.64
C VAL A 113 16.51 -9.42 4.67
N THR A 114 17.04 -8.35 5.26
CA THR A 114 18.21 -8.40 6.16
C THR A 114 17.83 -8.60 7.61
N GLU A 115 16.62 -8.22 8.02
CA GLU A 115 16.14 -8.33 9.38
C GLU A 115 14.63 -8.61 9.40
N CYS A 116 14.21 -9.55 10.22
CA CYS A 116 12.81 -9.88 10.45
C CYS A 116 12.64 -10.34 11.91
N PRO A 117 11.55 -9.97 12.61
CA PRO A 117 11.30 -10.41 13.98
C PRO A 117 11.27 -11.94 14.08
N ALA A 118 11.95 -12.50 15.08
CA ALA A 118 12.02 -13.95 15.30
C ALA A 118 11.14 -14.41 16.46
N GLU A 119 11.08 -13.63 17.53
CA GLU A 119 10.34 -13.96 18.74
C GLU A 119 8.87 -13.51 18.65
N PRO A 120 7.92 -14.27 19.22
CA PRO A 120 6.52 -13.88 19.27
C PRO A 120 6.32 -12.57 20.03
N ILE A 121 5.58 -11.64 19.42
CA ILE A 121 5.20 -10.35 20.01
C ILE A 121 3.70 -10.20 19.92
N TYR A 122 3.03 -10.12 21.07
CA TYR A 122 1.58 -10.03 21.12
C TYR A 122 1.11 -8.59 21.20
N VAL A 123 0.15 -8.26 20.33
CA VAL A 123 -0.50 -6.95 20.24
C VAL A 123 -2.01 -7.08 20.43
N TRP A 124 -2.67 -5.94 20.65
CA TRP A 124 -4.12 -5.81 20.73
C TRP A 124 -4.59 -4.89 19.61
N ALA A 125 -5.13 -5.47 18.54
CA ALA A 125 -5.59 -4.75 17.36
C ALA A 125 -6.55 -5.64 16.54
N ASP A 126 -7.02 -5.16 15.41
CA ASP A 126 -7.69 -5.97 14.40
C ASP A 126 -6.62 -6.63 13.51
N GLU A 127 -6.56 -7.97 13.52
CA GLU A 127 -5.53 -8.74 12.81
C GLU A 127 -5.59 -8.51 11.32
N PHE A 128 -6.81 -8.53 10.72
CA PHE A 128 -6.99 -8.33 9.28
C PHE A 128 -6.57 -6.92 8.81
N MET A 129 -6.96 -5.90 9.56
CA MET A 129 -6.55 -4.52 9.25
C MET A 129 -5.04 -4.32 9.47
N THR A 130 -4.45 -4.99 10.45
CA THR A 130 -2.99 -4.96 10.68
C THR A 130 -2.25 -5.62 9.52
N GLU A 131 -2.76 -6.73 8.99
CA GLU A 131 -2.21 -7.38 7.79
C GLU A 131 -2.22 -6.43 6.59
N GLU A 132 -3.29 -5.65 6.40
CA GLU A 132 -3.38 -4.65 5.34
C GLU A 132 -2.32 -3.54 5.51
N VAL A 133 -2.04 -3.09 6.74
CA VAL A 133 -0.97 -2.11 7.02
C VAL A 133 0.40 -2.68 6.65
N VAL A 134 0.72 -3.89 7.11
CA VAL A 134 2.00 -4.56 6.82
C VAL A 134 2.17 -4.79 5.33
N THR A 135 1.12 -5.25 4.65
CA THR A 135 1.11 -5.48 3.19
C THR A 135 1.38 -4.21 2.41
N ASN A 136 0.75 -3.08 2.80
CA ASN A 136 0.99 -1.80 2.14
C ASN A 136 2.43 -1.30 2.34
N TYR A 137 2.99 -1.44 3.55
CA TYR A 137 4.38 -1.04 3.81
C TYR A 137 5.38 -1.93 3.09
N LEU A 138 5.19 -3.25 3.09
CA LEU A 138 6.05 -4.17 2.34
C LEU A 138 5.95 -3.96 0.83
N SER A 139 4.76 -3.76 0.30
CA SER A 139 4.57 -3.43 -1.11
C SER A 139 5.32 -2.15 -1.49
N ASN A 140 5.24 -1.10 -0.68
CA ASN A 140 6.00 0.12 -0.88
C ASN A 140 7.52 -0.13 -0.79
N ALA A 141 7.97 -0.88 0.22
CA ALA A 141 9.38 -1.19 0.39
C ALA A 141 9.95 -1.96 -0.82
N ILE A 142 9.24 -2.96 -1.33
CA ILE A 142 9.62 -3.73 -2.53
C ILE A 142 9.69 -2.80 -3.75
N HIS A 143 8.73 -1.91 -3.89
CA HIS A 143 8.59 -1.02 -5.03
C HIS A 143 9.69 0.06 -5.10
N TYR A 144 10.05 0.61 -3.93
CA TYR A 144 11.00 1.70 -3.83
C TYR A 144 12.41 1.28 -3.42
N ALA A 145 12.63 -0.01 -3.12
CA ALA A 145 13.97 -0.52 -2.83
C ALA A 145 14.94 -0.20 -3.97
N GLY A 146 16.01 0.53 -3.64
CA GLY A 146 17.05 0.94 -4.56
C GLY A 146 18.45 0.71 -3.98
N GLY A 147 19.49 1.02 -4.75
CA GLY A 147 20.85 0.85 -4.30
C GLY A 147 21.18 -0.59 -3.93
N LYS A 148 21.37 -0.88 -2.64
CA LYS A 148 21.64 -2.22 -2.12
C LYS A 148 20.46 -3.19 -2.21
N LYS A 149 19.24 -2.68 -2.44
CA LYS A 149 18.00 -3.46 -2.48
C LYS A 149 17.78 -4.30 -1.22
N GLU A 150 17.88 -3.67 -0.07
CA GLU A 150 17.69 -4.28 1.23
C GLU A 150 16.38 -3.82 1.85
N ILE A 151 15.67 -4.73 2.52
CA ILE A 151 14.50 -4.47 3.35
C ILE A 151 14.77 -5.01 4.75
N SER A 152 14.43 -4.26 5.79
CA SER A 152 14.44 -4.77 7.16
C SER A 152 13.13 -4.46 7.88
N ILE A 153 12.65 -5.42 8.67
CA ILE A 153 11.44 -5.28 9.46
C ILE A 153 11.83 -5.42 10.92
N ARG A 154 11.44 -4.43 11.74
CA ARG A 154 11.77 -4.40 13.17
C ARG A 154 10.53 -4.23 14.00
N CYS A 155 10.47 -4.94 15.10
CA CYS A 155 9.50 -4.73 16.16
C CYS A 155 10.24 -4.27 17.43
N ARG A 156 9.82 -3.11 17.95
CA ARG A 156 10.35 -2.56 19.21
C ARG A 156 9.23 -2.43 20.21
N GLU A 157 9.36 -3.18 21.28
CA GLU A 157 8.47 -3.01 22.41
C GLU A 157 8.79 -1.73 23.17
N GLN A 158 7.75 -0.93 23.41
CA GLN A 158 7.75 0.26 24.27
C GLN A 158 6.95 -0.03 25.54
N GLU A 159 6.74 0.96 26.40
CA GLU A 159 6.02 0.74 27.65
C GLU A 159 4.60 0.21 27.44
N LYS A 160 3.82 0.83 26.56
CA LYS A 160 2.41 0.48 26.28
C LYS A 160 2.17 -0.08 24.89
N ASN A 161 3.04 0.23 23.95
CA ASN A 161 2.88 -0.08 22.52
C ASN A 161 4.02 -0.94 22.02
N VAL A 162 3.80 -1.55 20.88
CA VAL A 162 4.82 -2.14 20.03
C VAL A 162 4.92 -1.28 18.79
N ARG A 163 6.12 -0.78 18.47
CA ARG A 163 6.38 -0.11 17.19
C ARG A 163 6.91 -1.13 16.19
N ILE A 164 6.22 -1.24 15.09
CA ILE A 164 6.58 -2.05 13.93
C ILE A 164 7.09 -1.10 12.86
N SER A 165 8.26 -1.38 12.29
CA SER A 165 8.84 -0.58 11.22
C SER A 165 9.32 -1.43 10.06
N VAL A 166 9.14 -0.91 8.85
CA VAL A 166 9.62 -1.47 7.59
C VAL A 166 10.54 -0.45 6.95
N PHE A 167 11.82 -0.77 6.89
CA PHE A 167 12.84 0.03 6.22
C PHE A 167 13.16 -0.57 4.87
N ASN A 168 13.39 0.27 3.88
CA ASN A 168 14.01 -0.11 2.62
C ASN A 168 15.14 0.85 2.23
N THR A 169 16.20 0.32 1.65
CA THR A 169 17.20 1.15 0.99
C THR A 169 16.62 1.85 -0.23
N GLY A 170 17.06 3.06 -0.51
CA GLY A 170 16.59 3.84 -1.66
C GLY A 170 16.69 5.35 -1.42
N ASP A 171 16.12 6.11 -2.34
CA ASP A 171 16.13 7.57 -2.25
C ASP A 171 15.20 8.05 -1.13
N PRO A 172 15.59 9.07 -0.34
CA PRO A 172 14.74 9.65 0.69
C PRO A 172 13.53 10.37 0.05
N ILE A 173 12.44 10.44 0.79
CA ILE A 173 11.26 11.21 0.39
C ILE A 173 11.61 12.71 0.52
N PRO A 174 11.35 13.56 -0.49
CA PRO A 174 11.51 15.00 -0.35
C PRO A 174 10.76 15.55 0.87
N GLU A 175 11.40 16.44 1.63
CA GLU A 175 10.80 16.98 2.86
C GLU A 175 9.42 17.61 2.63
N GLU A 176 9.24 18.28 1.49
CA GLU A 176 7.98 18.90 1.08
C GLU A 176 6.86 17.89 0.78
N ASP A 177 7.17 16.60 0.65
CA ASP A 177 6.24 15.54 0.31
C ASP A 177 5.90 14.63 1.50
N ILE A 178 6.65 14.70 2.61
CA ILE A 178 6.46 13.85 3.79
C ILE A 178 5.02 13.89 4.33
N ASP A 179 4.40 15.06 4.38
CA ASP A 179 3.01 15.20 4.83
C ASP A 179 2.01 14.81 3.75
N LYS A 180 2.39 14.92 2.47
CA LYS A 180 1.50 14.68 1.34
C LYS A 180 1.37 13.21 0.97
N ILE A 181 2.36 12.37 1.28
CA ILE A 181 2.34 10.94 0.93
C ILE A 181 1.17 10.17 1.55
N TRP A 182 0.58 10.68 2.61
CA TRP A 182 -0.61 10.13 3.26
C TRP A 182 -1.92 10.50 2.57
N SER A 183 -1.84 11.41 1.59
CA SER A 183 -3.02 11.83 0.81
C SER A 183 -3.34 10.83 -0.29
N LYS A 184 -4.64 10.70 -0.59
CA LYS A 184 -5.14 9.80 -1.63
C LYS A 184 -4.55 10.14 -3.00
N PHE A 185 -4.08 9.13 -3.74
CA PHE A 185 -3.49 9.26 -5.08
C PHE A 185 -2.23 10.11 -5.17
N TYR A 186 -1.65 10.47 -4.03
CA TYR A 186 -0.39 11.19 -4.04
C TYR A 186 0.77 10.25 -4.42
N LYS A 187 1.64 10.74 -5.28
CA LYS A 187 2.82 10.02 -5.79
C LYS A 187 3.97 11.00 -5.88
N VAL A 188 5.07 10.72 -5.20
CA VAL A 188 6.29 11.55 -5.22
C VAL A 188 6.89 11.54 -6.63
N ASP A 189 6.97 10.37 -7.26
CA ASP A 189 7.50 10.20 -8.61
C ASP A 189 6.45 9.58 -9.54
N LYS A 190 5.86 10.41 -10.41
CA LYS A 190 4.85 9.98 -11.38
C LYS A 190 5.42 9.11 -12.51
N ALA A 191 6.72 9.23 -12.82
CA ALA A 191 7.36 8.47 -13.88
C ALA A 191 7.63 7.02 -13.44
N ARG A 192 8.22 6.85 -12.26
CA ARG A 192 8.56 5.54 -11.69
C ARG A 192 7.31 4.71 -11.38
N THR A 193 6.22 5.37 -11.00
CA THR A 193 4.95 4.70 -10.68
C THR A 193 4.21 4.16 -11.90
N ARG A 194 4.46 4.67 -13.11
CA ARG A 194 3.89 4.11 -14.35
C ARG A 194 4.49 2.75 -14.69
N GLU A 195 5.74 2.53 -14.35
CA GLU A 195 6.46 1.29 -14.63
C GLU A 195 6.04 0.15 -13.70
N TYR A 196 5.65 0.46 -12.46
CA TYR A 196 5.40 -0.54 -11.39
C TYR A 196 3.97 -0.52 -10.80
N GLY A 197 3.07 0.36 -11.21
CA GLY A 197 1.62 0.22 -11.00
C GLY A 197 1.06 0.63 -9.64
N GLY A 198 1.74 1.46 -8.86
CA GLY A 198 1.21 1.94 -7.58
C GLY A 198 0.01 2.88 -7.73
N SER A 199 -1.14 2.59 -7.06
CA SER A 199 -2.36 3.40 -7.12
C SER A 199 -2.29 4.72 -6.32
N GLY A 200 -1.29 4.90 -5.44
CA GLY A 200 -1.22 6.04 -4.52
C GLY A 200 -2.29 6.03 -3.41
N ILE A 201 -2.95 4.89 -3.18
CA ILE A 201 -4.00 4.74 -2.15
C ILE A 201 -3.47 4.03 -0.90
N GLY A 202 -2.41 3.22 -1.01
CA GLY A 202 -1.94 2.36 0.07
C GLY A 202 -1.65 3.08 1.38
N LEU A 203 -0.89 4.18 1.35
CA LEU A 203 -0.57 4.94 2.56
C LEU A 203 -1.79 5.67 3.15
N SER A 204 -2.75 6.08 2.32
CA SER A 204 -4.01 6.65 2.84
C SER A 204 -4.89 5.60 3.53
N ILE A 205 -4.85 4.34 3.10
CA ILE A 205 -5.48 3.22 3.81
C ILE A 205 -4.80 3.00 5.15
N VAL A 206 -3.46 2.94 5.18
CA VAL A 206 -2.71 2.82 6.44
C VAL A 206 -3.11 3.93 7.41
N LYS A 207 -3.13 5.18 6.95
CA LYS A 207 -3.53 6.31 7.79
C LYS A 207 -4.95 6.15 8.35
N ALA A 208 -5.91 5.75 7.52
CA ALA A 208 -7.29 5.53 7.93
C ALA A 208 -7.42 4.38 8.96
N ILE A 209 -6.70 3.27 8.78
CA ILE A 209 -6.65 2.17 9.74
C ILE A 209 -6.06 2.63 11.07
N MET A 210 -4.91 3.31 11.05
CA MET A 210 -4.25 3.76 12.27
C MET A 210 -5.09 4.81 13.03
N ASP A 211 -5.79 5.69 12.30
CA ASP A 211 -6.73 6.64 12.89
C ASP A 211 -7.93 5.90 13.54
N SER A 212 -8.43 4.82 12.93
CA SER A 212 -9.51 3.99 13.48
C SER A 212 -9.08 3.22 14.74
N PHE A 213 -7.81 2.84 14.84
CA PHE A 213 -7.21 2.24 16.04
C PHE A 213 -6.83 3.28 17.11
N HIS A 214 -6.92 4.58 16.81
CA HIS A 214 -6.38 5.67 17.65
C HIS A 214 -4.89 5.49 17.95
N GLN A 215 -4.15 4.97 16.98
CA GLN A 215 -2.72 4.69 17.07
C GLN A 215 -1.93 5.54 16.06
N GLN A 216 -0.64 5.59 16.21
CA GLN A 216 0.24 6.44 15.41
C GLN A 216 0.91 5.65 14.28
N CYS A 217 1.17 6.34 13.18
CA CYS A 217 2.04 5.89 12.11
C CYS A 217 2.85 7.07 11.56
N GLY A 218 3.94 6.77 10.88
CA GLY A 218 4.79 7.81 10.32
C GLY A 218 5.87 7.27 9.39
N VAL A 219 6.74 8.18 8.98
CA VAL A 219 7.88 7.91 8.10
C VAL A 219 9.11 8.62 8.62
N ILE A 220 10.27 8.02 8.45
CA ILE A 220 11.58 8.56 8.79
C ILE A 220 12.50 8.38 7.58
N ASN A 221 13.09 9.47 7.10
CA ASN A 221 14.19 9.41 6.14
C ASN A 221 15.49 9.07 6.84
N HIS A 222 16.26 8.15 6.26
CA HIS A 222 17.64 7.83 6.61
C HIS A 222 18.57 8.22 5.46
N GLU A 223 19.88 8.23 5.69
CA GLU A 223 20.87 8.58 4.66
C GLU A 223 20.80 7.64 3.44
N ASP A 224 20.44 6.38 3.66
CA ASP A 224 20.45 5.31 2.66
C ASP A 224 19.06 4.69 2.38
N GLY A 225 17.96 5.29 2.90
CA GLY A 225 16.63 4.74 2.70
C GLY A 225 15.52 5.42 3.48
N VAL A 226 14.39 4.74 3.52
CA VAL A 226 13.16 5.23 4.15
C VAL A 226 12.60 4.17 5.08
N GLU A 227 12.17 4.57 6.27
CA GLU A 227 11.53 3.73 7.27
C GLU A 227 10.08 4.18 7.49
N PHE A 228 9.12 3.32 7.16
CA PHE A 228 7.73 3.49 7.54
C PHE A 228 7.45 2.74 8.83
N TRP A 229 6.74 3.34 9.77
CA TRP A 229 6.43 2.74 11.05
C TRP A 229 4.98 2.96 11.48
N PHE A 230 4.48 2.05 12.32
CA PHE A 230 3.20 2.18 13.01
C PHE A 230 3.29 1.57 14.41
N GLU A 231 2.35 1.94 15.28
CA GLU A 231 2.30 1.46 16.65
C GLU A 231 0.99 0.71 16.91
N LEU A 232 1.08 -0.35 17.70
CA LEU A 232 -0.08 -1.08 18.19
C LEU A 232 0.02 -1.21 19.71
N GLU A 233 -1.13 -1.28 20.39
CA GLU A 233 -1.18 -1.53 21.83
C GLU A 233 -0.63 -2.93 22.14
N LYS A 234 0.16 -3.07 23.22
CA LYS A 234 0.62 -4.39 23.68
C LYS A 234 -0.56 -5.27 24.06
N GLY A 235 -0.56 -6.50 23.58
CA GLY A 235 -1.49 -7.52 24.04
C GLY A 235 -1.23 -7.84 25.50
N LYS A 236 -2.14 -7.47 26.41
CA LYS A 236 -2.02 -7.80 27.82
C LYS A 236 -1.93 -9.32 27.97
N GLN A 237 -0.95 -9.78 28.78
CA GLN A 237 -0.97 -11.16 29.24
C GLN A 237 -2.22 -11.35 30.10
N SER A 238 -3.06 -12.32 29.73
CA SER A 238 -4.21 -12.76 30.54
C SER A 238 -3.72 -13.46 31.79
#